data_701849651f663564ba9104d3f3b434c6
#
_entry.id   701849651f663564ba9104d3f3b434c6
#
_cell.length_a   1.000
_cell.length_b   1.000
_cell.length_c   1.000
_cell.angle_alpha   90.00
_cell.angle_beta   90.00
_cell.angle_gamma   90.00
#
_symmetry.space_group_name_H-M   'P 1'
#
loop_
_entity.id
_entity.type
_entity.pdbx_description
1 polymer ?
#
loop_
_entity_poly.entity_id
_entity_poly.type
_entity_poly.pdbx_seq_one_letter_code
_entity_poly.pdbx_strand_id
1 'polypeptide(L)'
;METITIHIFSREPHLSQILTGFLMLSKRRHCNFKIVVEDHSRDNNCPYRGALLRVFYRGKVIIYDMQDGYQDPDLIRYHLVNCDVYFKRSYSSEKNQELLLPNTDKMYPLGFNYHVSYRNHPIDQPYWKEQLKGMLGYPQNNFCNTGFTPNVFEQKPVFKESNFSVLFCARLWSEDISLTPNLNAERRYINNMRIEILRCLKSMPEIHFVGGLSDNPYTRTVAPDLILPEKLVDRRTYLKMVHNSDICIGSMGLHESIGWKTGEYVAASKAIVNEKLHYQLPGNYQEGTHYLGFDTAEQCVRAVKELINNPHKLYKMKCANYEYYLHSAYGGLQRHLVRWSTAAVR
;
A
#
# COMPACT_ATOMS: atom_id res chain seq x y z
N MET A 1 11.73 18.06 -25.99
CA MET A 1 10.97 17.51 -24.85
C MET A 1 12.01 17.01 -23.85
N GLU A 2 11.96 17.48 -22.61
CA GLU A 2 12.96 17.11 -21.59
C GLU A 2 12.80 15.64 -21.21
N THR A 3 13.92 14.99 -20.90
CA THR A 3 13.93 13.57 -20.50
C THR A 3 14.03 13.47 -19.00
N ILE A 4 13.13 12.73 -18.39
CA ILE A 4 13.20 12.33 -16.98
C ILE A 4 14.05 11.06 -16.89
N THR A 5 15.09 11.08 -16.07
CA THR A 5 15.92 9.88 -15.83
C THR A 5 15.57 9.29 -14.49
N ILE A 6 15.20 8.00 -14.47
CA ILE A 6 14.78 7.26 -13.29
C ILE A 6 15.79 6.15 -13.02
N HIS A 7 16.45 6.21 -11.88
CA HIS A 7 17.35 5.16 -11.39
C HIS A 7 16.59 4.25 -10.42
N ILE A 8 16.67 2.94 -10.70
CA ILE A 8 16.08 1.85 -9.90
C ILE A 8 17.24 1.03 -9.34
N PHE A 9 17.32 0.89 -8.03
CA PHE A 9 18.42 0.22 -7.34
C PHE A 9 18.04 -1.18 -6.82
N SER A 10 16.77 -1.51 -6.86
CA SER A 10 16.24 -2.84 -6.50
C SER A 10 15.01 -3.17 -7.35
N ARG A 11 14.64 -4.46 -7.38
CA ARG A 11 13.39 -4.89 -8.04
C ARG A 11 12.25 -5.11 -7.03
N GLU A 12 12.20 -4.26 -6.00
CA GLU A 12 11.20 -4.33 -4.95
C GLU A 12 9.80 -4.04 -5.50
N PRO A 13 8.80 -4.91 -5.22
CA PRO A 13 7.41 -4.67 -5.67
C PRO A 13 6.81 -3.37 -5.15
N HIS A 14 7.35 -2.81 -4.07
CA HIS A 14 6.96 -1.52 -3.52
C HIS A 14 7.14 -0.36 -4.51
N LEU A 15 8.06 -0.48 -5.48
CA LEU A 15 8.33 0.53 -6.49
C LEU A 15 7.32 0.51 -7.65
N SER A 16 6.48 -0.52 -7.74
CA SER A 16 5.63 -0.77 -8.92
C SER A 16 4.65 0.37 -9.21
N GLN A 17 4.04 0.94 -8.18
CA GLN A 17 3.04 2.00 -8.34
C GLN A 17 3.66 3.28 -8.91
N ILE A 18 4.82 3.71 -8.40
CA ILE A 18 5.51 4.91 -8.87
C ILE A 18 5.94 4.75 -10.33
N LEU A 19 6.55 3.60 -10.66
CA LEU A 19 6.95 3.28 -12.04
C LEU A 19 5.76 3.20 -12.98
N THR A 20 4.65 2.60 -12.54
CA THR A 20 3.39 2.59 -13.29
C THR A 20 2.92 4.00 -13.60
N GLY A 21 2.97 4.92 -12.63
CA GLY A 21 2.62 6.32 -12.83
C GLY A 21 3.47 7.01 -13.90
N PHE A 22 4.79 6.82 -13.87
CA PHE A 22 5.70 7.35 -14.89
C PHE A 22 5.40 6.77 -16.28
N LEU A 23 5.17 5.46 -16.39
CA LEU A 23 4.82 4.80 -17.69
C LEU A 23 3.49 5.33 -18.26
N MET A 24 2.49 5.57 -17.43
CA MET A 24 1.22 6.16 -17.85
C MET A 24 1.38 7.60 -18.36
N LEU A 25 2.25 8.39 -17.71
CA LEU A 25 2.58 9.75 -18.16
C LEU A 25 3.27 9.74 -19.52
N SER A 26 4.25 8.84 -19.73
CA SER A 26 4.92 8.67 -21.03
C SER A 26 3.93 8.39 -22.15
N LYS A 27 3.01 7.44 -21.91
CA LYS A 27 2.00 7.09 -22.91
C LYS A 27 1.13 8.28 -23.32
N ARG A 28 0.84 9.18 -22.39
CA ARG A 28 0.09 10.42 -22.67
C ARG A 28 0.93 11.50 -23.38
N ARG A 29 2.18 11.18 -23.74
CA ARG A 29 3.16 12.08 -24.39
C ARG A 29 3.46 13.36 -23.61
N HIS A 30 3.33 13.32 -22.28
CA HIS A 30 3.67 14.47 -21.46
C HIS A 30 5.16 14.56 -21.16
N CYS A 31 5.93 13.46 -21.29
CA CYS A 31 7.37 13.45 -21.05
C CYS A 31 8.05 12.20 -21.66
N ASN A 32 9.35 12.29 -21.90
CA ASN A 32 10.20 11.15 -22.23
C ASN A 32 10.85 10.61 -20.95
N PHE A 33 11.03 9.28 -20.85
CA PHE A 33 11.73 8.65 -19.76
C PHE A 33 12.91 7.83 -20.24
N LYS A 34 13.97 7.89 -19.42
CA LYS A 34 15.08 6.93 -19.47
C LYS A 34 15.07 6.21 -18.12
N ILE A 35 14.90 4.90 -18.13
CA ILE A 35 14.98 4.07 -16.93
C ILE A 35 16.36 3.41 -16.92
N VAL A 36 17.10 3.60 -15.83
CA VAL A 36 18.41 3.02 -15.57
C VAL A 36 18.22 2.05 -14.39
N VAL A 37 18.51 0.79 -14.61
CA VAL A 37 18.42 -0.25 -13.57
C VAL A 37 19.83 -0.56 -13.08
N GLU A 38 20.10 -0.22 -11.83
CA GLU A 38 21.37 -0.48 -11.13
C GLU A 38 21.01 -1.37 -9.94
N ASP A 39 21.14 -2.69 -10.10
CA ASP A 39 20.73 -3.63 -9.03
C ASP A 39 21.79 -3.69 -7.94
N HIS A 40 21.57 -2.98 -6.86
CA HIS A 40 22.38 -2.97 -5.65
C HIS A 40 21.74 -3.74 -4.49
N SER A 41 20.79 -4.63 -4.77
CA SER A 41 20.05 -5.38 -3.74
C SER A 41 20.94 -6.22 -2.80
N ARG A 42 22.18 -6.49 -3.21
CA ARG A 42 23.18 -7.24 -2.43
C ARG A 42 24.26 -6.36 -1.77
N ASP A 43 24.26 -5.08 -2.03
CA ASP A 43 25.25 -4.14 -1.47
C ASP A 43 24.64 -3.40 -0.28
N ASN A 44 24.95 -3.86 0.90
CA ASN A 44 24.51 -3.24 2.15
C ASN A 44 25.09 -1.84 2.39
N ASN A 45 26.15 -1.46 1.68
CA ASN A 45 26.78 -0.13 1.81
C ASN A 45 26.24 0.86 0.77
N CYS A 46 25.45 0.40 -0.21
CA CYS A 46 24.85 1.30 -1.18
C CYS A 46 23.83 2.22 -0.50
N PRO A 47 23.97 3.54 -0.63
CA PRO A 47 23.03 4.50 -0.04
C PRO A 47 21.64 4.46 -0.72
N TYR A 48 21.49 3.74 -1.82
CA TYR A 48 20.24 3.56 -2.55
C TYR A 48 19.65 2.15 -2.38
N ARG A 49 20.00 1.46 -1.29
CA ARG A 49 19.45 0.13 -0.98
C ARG A 49 17.96 0.19 -0.64
N GLY A 50 17.28 -0.93 -0.82
CA GLY A 50 15.87 -1.09 -0.51
C GLY A 50 14.92 -0.51 -1.57
N ALA A 51 13.71 -0.21 -1.16
CA ALA A 51 12.65 0.26 -2.05
C ALA A 51 12.74 1.77 -2.31
N LEU A 52 13.80 2.21 -2.98
CA LEU A 52 14.08 3.60 -3.33
C LEU A 52 14.12 3.80 -4.85
N LEU A 53 13.64 4.97 -5.31
CA LEU A 53 13.86 5.50 -6.66
C LEU A 53 14.56 6.85 -6.57
N ARG A 54 15.51 7.09 -7.47
CA ARG A 54 16.13 8.41 -7.66
C ARG A 54 15.75 8.93 -9.04
N VAL A 55 15.17 10.11 -9.09
CA VAL A 55 14.68 10.72 -10.32
C VAL A 55 15.42 12.02 -10.56
N PHE A 56 15.93 12.18 -11.79
CA PHE A 56 16.56 13.42 -12.25
C PHE A 56 15.62 14.11 -13.23
N TYR A 57 15.27 15.34 -12.92
CA TYR A 57 14.43 16.17 -13.76
C TYR A 57 14.78 17.65 -13.62
N ARG A 58 15.10 18.33 -14.71
CA ARG A 58 15.47 19.77 -14.75
C ARG A 58 16.58 20.14 -13.77
N GLY A 59 17.63 19.34 -13.69
CA GLY A 59 18.74 19.56 -12.76
C GLY A 59 18.40 19.27 -11.29
N LYS A 60 17.17 18.83 -10.98
CA LYS A 60 16.73 18.48 -9.64
C LYS A 60 16.84 16.97 -9.38
N VAL A 61 17.18 16.64 -8.14
CA VAL A 61 17.22 15.28 -7.62
C VAL A 61 16.01 15.04 -6.73
N ILE A 62 15.18 14.07 -7.11
CA ILE A 62 13.96 13.68 -6.38
C ILE A 62 14.12 12.26 -5.90
N ILE A 63 13.88 12.02 -4.62
CA ILE A 63 13.87 10.68 -4.02
C ILE A 63 12.42 10.25 -3.75
N TYR A 64 12.11 9.00 -4.11
CA TYR A 64 10.89 8.32 -3.71
C TYR A 64 11.27 7.17 -2.78
N ASP A 65 10.98 7.32 -1.50
CA ASP A 65 11.22 6.32 -0.46
C ASP A 65 9.94 5.53 -0.18
N MET A 66 9.92 4.28 -0.63
CA MET A 66 8.81 3.35 -0.46
C MET A 66 9.00 2.41 0.73
N GLN A 67 10.05 2.61 1.53
CA GLN A 67 10.34 1.78 2.70
C GLN A 67 9.33 2.02 3.82
N ASP A 68 9.06 0.95 4.58
CA ASP A 68 8.21 1.01 5.77
C ASP A 68 8.96 1.65 6.94
N GLY A 69 8.30 2.57 7.64
CA GLY A 69 8.82 3.19 8.85
C GLY A 69 10.07 4.05 8.67
N TYR A 70 10.83 4.16 9.76
CA TYR A 70 12.05 4.95 9.90
C TYR A 70 13.22 4.10 10.40
N GLN A 71 13.38 2.91 9.84
CA GLN A 71 14.34 1.91 10.32
C GLN A 71 15.80 2.30 10.15
N ASP A 72 16.11 3.14 9.17
CA ASP A 72 17.45 3.64 8.88
C ASP A 72 17.47 5.17 8.81
N PRO A 73 17.51 5.86 9.97
CA PRO A 73 17.50 7.32 10.01
C PRO A 73 18.72 7.95 9.35
N ASP A 74 19.86 7.27 9.37
CA ASP A 74 21.11 7.80 8.76
C ASP A 74 21.02 7.79 7.24
N LEU A 75 20.39 6.77 6.66
CA LEU A 75 20.10 6.74 5.24
C LEU A 75 19.12 7.87 4.84
N ILE A 76 18.11 8.12 5.65
CA ILE A 76 17.18 9.23 5.42
C ILE A 76 17.91 10.56 5.48
N ARG A 77 18.79 10.78 6.48
CA ARG A 77 19.64 11.99 6.59
C ARG A 77 20.50 12.19 5.35
N TYR A 78 21.17 11.11 4.90
CA TYR A 78 21.99 11.16 3.69
C TYR A 78 21.18 11.64 2.49
N HIS A 79 19.99 11.09 2.26
CA HIS A 79 19.16 11.48 1.13
C HIS A 79 18.64 12.92 1.24
N LEU A 80 18.21 13.36 2.44
CA LEU A 80 17.72 14.72 2.65
C LEU A 80 18.79 15.79 2.40
N VAL A 81 20.05 15.48 2.65
CA VAL A 81 21.17 16.38 2.31
C VAL A 81 21.43 16.41 0.80
N ASN A 82 21.28 15.27 0.12
CA ASN A 82 21.68 15.06 -1.28
C ASN A 82 20.51 15.09 -2.28
N CYS A 83 19.33 15.58 -1.90
CA CYS A 83 18.20 15.75 -2.82
C CYS A 83 17.59 17.15 -2.75
N ASP A 84 16.83 17.50 -3.77
CA ASP A 84 15.99 18.70 -3.76
C ASP A 84 14.60 18.40 -3.18
N VAL A 85 14.12 17.15 -3.32
CA VAL A 85 12.81 16.72 -2.87
C VAL A 85 12.84 15.27 -2.44
N TYR A 86 12.16 14.98 -1.34
CA TYR A 86 12.06 13.65 -0.77
C TYR A 86 10.60 13.28 -0.53
N PHE A 87 10.11 12.28 -1.21
CA PHE A 87 8.79 11.72 -0.99
C PHE A 87 8.90 10.44 -0.15
N LYS A 88 8.25 10.42 1.03
CA LYS A 88 8.28 9.29 1.93
C LYS A 88 6.90 8.64 2.07
N ARG A 89 6.82 7.32 1.84
CA ARG A 89 5.58 6.56 2.00
C ARG A 89 5.12 6.56 3.46
N SER A 90 6.00 6.23 4.38
CA SER A 90 5.72 6.23 5.82
C SER A 90 6.10 7.59 6.43
N TYR A 91 5.45 8.67 5.96
CA TYR A 91 5.76 10.02 6.42
C TYR A 91 5.13 10.34 7.77
N SER A 92 5.94 10.87 8.71
CA SER A 92 5.49 11.39 9.99
C SER A 92 6.30 12.64 10.36
N SER A 93 5.61 13.77 10.51
CA SER A 93 6.24 15.01 10.99
C SER A 93 6.77 14.87 12.42
N GLU A 94 6.10 14.09 13.25
CA GLU A 94 6.49 13.80 14.62
C GLU A 94 7.81 13.01 14.66
N LYS A 95 7.89 11.88 13.92
CA LYS A 95 9.13 11.09 13.82
C LYS A 95 10.29 11.89 13.18
N ASN A 96 9.99 12.79 12.26
CA ASN A 96 11.01 13.69 11.71
C ASN A 96 11.65 14.58 12.78
N GLN A 97 10.83 15.10 13.72
CA GLN A 97 11.29 15.90 14.85
C GLN A 97 12.03 15.04 15.90
N GLU A 98 11.47 13.91 16.29
CA GLU A 98 12.09 12.99 17.25
C GLU A 98 13.48 12.53 16.81
N LEU A 99 13.66 12.26 15.52
CA LEU A 99 14.91 11.82 14.94
C LEU A 99 15.85 12.96 14.55
N LEU A 100 15.46 14.22 14.78
CA LEU A 100 16.23 15.42 14.43
C LEU A 100 16.72 15.39 12.98
N LEU A 101 15.82 15.05 12.04
CA LEU A 101 16.16 14.97 10.63
C LEU A 101 16.40 16.37 10.04
N PRO A 102 17.49 16.56 9.25
CA PRO A 102 17.76 17.85 8.60
C PRO A 102 16.83 18.07 7.40
N ASN A 103 16.64 19.34 7.00
CA ASN A 103 16.00 19.72 5.74
C ASN A 103 14.61 19.07 5.53
N THR A 104 13.82 18.91 6.58
CA THR A 104 12.50 18.25 6.51
C THR A 104 11.46 19.06 5.73
N ASP A 105 11.75 20.33 5.44
CA ASP A 105 10.99 21.16 4.52
C ASP A 105 10.96 20.62 3.08
N LYS A 106 11.93 19.77 2.71
CA LYS A 106 11.96 19.04 1.42
C LYS A 106 11.23 17.71 1.44
N MET A 107 10.77 17.24 2.61
CA MET A 107 10.13 15.95 2.76
C MET A 107 8.61 16.07 2.70
N TYR A 108 7.99 15.21 1.89
CA TYR A 108 6.55 15.21 1.63
C TYR A 108 5.97 13.80 1.76
N PRO A 109 4.72 13.66 2.23
CA PRO A 109 4.04 12.37 2.23
C PRO A 109 3.79 11.91 0.81
N LEU A 110 4.11 10.62 0.54
CA LEU A 110 3.92 10.01 -0.78
C LEU A 110 2.51 9.44 -0.96
N GLY A 111 1.93 8.88 0.09
CA GLY A 111 0.58 8.33 0.07
C GLY A 111 0.51 6.81 0.08
N PHE A 112 -0.65 6.28 -0.29
CA PHE A 112 -0.89 4.84 -0.37
C PHE A 112 0.01 4.17 -1.40
N ASN A 113 0.37 2.93 -1.09
CA ASN A 113 1.07 2.04 -2.00
C ASN A 113 0.31 0.72 -2.15
N TYR A 114 0.22 0.23 -3.38
CA TYR A 114 -0.25 -1.12 -3.68
C TYR A 114 0.37 -1.61 -4.99
N HIS A 115 0.44 -2.94 -5.14
CA HIS A 115 1.08 -3.54 -6.31
C HIS A 115 0.16 -3.41 -7.52
N VAL A 116 0.49 -2.47 -8.39
CA VAL A 116 -0.17 -2.18 -9.67
C VAL A 116 0.89 -2.09 -10.76
N SER A 117 0.52 -2.43 -11.97
CA SER A 117 1.44 -2.54 -13.09
C SER A 117 0.92 -1.88 -14.36
N TYR A 118 1.80 -1.76 -15.34
CA TYR A 118 1.50 -1.26 -16.67
C TYR A 118 2.33 -2.00 -17.74
N ARG A 119 1.99 -1.84 -19.03
CA ARG A 119 2.71 -2.49 -20.13
C ARG A 119 4.20 -2.13 -20.09
N ASN A 120 5.07 -3.13 -20.29
CA ASN A 120 6.54 -2.98 -20.29
C ASN A 120 7.10 -2.45 -18.96
N HIS A 121 6.50 -2.86 -17.87
CA HIS A 121 6.94 -2.45 -16.54
C HIS A 121 8.36 -3.00 -16.24
N PRO A 122 9.33 -2.15 -15.79
CA PRO A 122 10.74 -2.50 -15.76
C PRO A 122 11.13 -3.52 -14.69
N ILE A 123 10.33 -3.63 -13.63
CA ILE A 123 10.61 -4.57 -12.52
C ILE A 123 9.71 -5.80 -12.53
N ASP A 124 8.61 -5.76 -13.30
CA ASP A 124 7.70 -6.89 -13.35
C ASP A 124 8.24 -7.99 -14.27
N GLN A 125 8.27 -9.21 -13.78
CA GLN A 125 8.58 -10.37 -14.61
C GLN A 125 7.34 -10.75 -15.44
N PRO A 126 7.49 -11.14 -16.71
CA PRO A 126 6.39 -11.66 -17.50
C PRO A 126 5.77 -12.90 -16.84
N TYR A 127 4.45 -12.95 -16.73
CA TYR A 127 3.70 -14.03 -16.08
C TYR A 127 4.09 -15.43 -16.62
N TRP A 128 4.31 -15.57 -17.93
CA TRP A 128 4.69 -16.83 -18.54
C TRP A 128 6.05 -17.36 -18.02
N LYS A 129 6.99 -16.47 -17.66
CA LYS A 129 8.28 -16.90 -17.08
C LYS A 129 8.09 -17.49 -15.69
N GLU A 130 7.19 -16.92 -14.89
CA GLU A 130 6.89 -17.46 -13.56
C GLU A 130 6.10 -18.78 -13.65
N GLN A 131 5.19 -18.90 -14.61
CA GLN A 131 4.54 -20.19 -14.89
C GLN A 131 5.57 -21.26 -15.29
N LEU A 132 6.51 -20.92 -16.16
CA LEU A 132 7.57 -21.85 -16.57
C LEU A 132 8.43 -22.27 -15.39
N LYS A 133 8.78 -21.36 -14.48
CA LYS A 133 9.48 -21.69 -13.24
C LYS A 133 8.69 -22.69 -12.38
N GLY A 134 7.38 -22.46 -12.20
CA GLY A 134 6.52 -23.36 -11.46
C GLY A 134 6.46 -24.78 -12.08
N MET A 135 6.37 -24.86 -13.40
CA MET A 135 6.43 -26.14 -14.11
C MET A 135 7.77 -26.86 -13.94
N LEU A 136 8.86 -26.12 -13.73
CA LEU A 136 10.21 -26.65 -13.48
C LEU A 136 10.50 -26.88 -11.98
N GLY A 137 9.50 -26.73 -11.09
CA GLY A 137 9.65 -26.94 -9.64
C GLY A 137 10.38 -25.82 -8.89
N TYR A 138 10.62 -24.67 -9.53
CA TYR A 138 11.21 -23.50 -8.86
C TYR A 138 10.15 -22.68 -8.13
N PRO A 139 10.50 -22.02 -7.00
CA PRO A 139 9.59 -21.15 -6.29
C PRO A 139 9.13 -19.99 -7.19
N GLN A 140 7.81 -19.83 -7.28
CA GLN A 140 7.18 -18.74 -8.03
C GLN A 140 7.18 -17.45 -7.22
N ASN A 141 7.40 -16.33 -7.90
CA ASN A 141 7.22 -15.03 -7.29
C ASN A 141 5.72 -14.63 -7.33
N ASN A 142 5.06 -14.66 -6.18
CA ASN A 142 3.65 -14.28 -6.04
C ASN A 142 3.37 -12.81 -6.41
N PHE A 143 4.40 -12.00 -6.60
CA PHE A 143 4.33 -10.60 -7.00
C PHE A 143 4.63 -10.39 -8.49
N CYS A 144 4.71 -11.45 -9.30
CA CYS A 144 4.90 -11.26 -10.72
C CYS A 144 3.68 -10.56 -11.34
N ASN A 145 3.96 -9.78 -12.37
CA ASN A 145 2.94 -9.02 -13.05
C ASN A 145 1.98 -9.93 -13.81
N THR A 146 0.78 -10.01 -13.31
CA THR A 146 -0.34 -10.74 -13.93
C THR A 146 -1.25 -9.82 -14.73
N GLY A 147 -0.80 -8.60 -15.09
CA GLY A 147 -1.60 -7.62 -15.84
C GLY A 147 -2.58 -6.83 -14.96
N PHE A 148 -2.33 -6.71 -13.66
CA PHE A 148 -3.13 -5.88 -12.76
C PHE A 148 -2.83 -4.39 -12.98
N THR A 149 -3.47 -3.83 -14.00
CA THR A 149 -3.44 -2.40 -14.31
C THR A 149 -4.39 -1.62 -13.38
N PRO A 150 -4.23 -0.29 -13.24
CA PRO A 150 -5.05 0.52 -12.32
C PRO A 150 -6.56 0.28 -12.44
N ASN A 151 -7.07 0.17 -13.68
CA ASN A 151 -8.50 -0.04 -13.94
C ASN A 151 -9.07 -1.37 -13.39
N VAL A 152 -8.23 -2.34 -13.05
CA VAL A 152 -8.67 -3.60 -12.43
C VAL A 152 -9.02 -3.40 -10.95
N PHE A 153 -8.46 -2.36 -10.32
CA PHE A 153 -8.74 -2.00 -8.93
C PHE A 153 -9.89 -1.01 -8.79
N GLU A 154 -10.09 -0.20 -9.82
CA GLU A 154 -11.01 0.94 -9.77
C GLU A 154 -12.48 0.51 -9.81
N GLN A 155 -13.27 1.10 -8.93
CA GLN A 155 -14.72 0.95 -8.91
C GLN A 155 -15.38 2.25 -8.47
N LYS A 156 -16.52 2.59 -9.08
CA LYS A 156 -17.37 3.69 -8.63
C LYS A 156 -18.15 3.30 -7.37
N PRO A 157 -18.44 4.25 -6.47
CA PRO A 157 -19.26 3.99 -5.30
C PRO A 157 -20.69 3.59 -5.71
N VAL A 158 -21.23 2.59 -5.04
CA VAL A 158 -22.62 2.12 -5.24
C VAL A 158 -23.36 2.23 -3.91
N PHE A 159 -24.53 2.85 -3.93
CA PHE A 159 -25.43 2.90 -2.77
C PHE A 159 -26.11 1.55 -2.56
N LYS A 160 -26.30 1.19 -1.29
CA LYS A 160 -26.99 -0.02 -0.88
C LYS A 160 -27.66 0.23 0.46
N GLU A 161 -28.86 -0.26 0.65
CA GLU A 161 -29.66 0.01 1.87
C GLU A 161 -29.45 -1.06 2.97
N SER A 162 -29.19 -2.31 2.58
CA SER A 162 -29.10 -3.45 3.49
C SER A 162 -28.24 -4.59 2.92
N ASN A 163 -28.11 -5.68 3.67
CA ASN A 163 -27.36 -6.89 3.28
C ASN A 163 -25.90 -6.59 2.94
N PHE A 164 -25.23 -5.88 3.85
CA PHE A 164 -23.85 -5.44 3.64
C PHE A 164 -22.87 -6.59 3.75
N SER A 165 -21.92 -6.59 2.81
CA SER A 165 -20.78 -7.51 2.79
C SER A 165 -19.54 -6.83 3.40
N VAL A 166 -18.89 -7.54 4.33
CA VAL A 166 -17.69 -7.08 5.03
C VAL A 166 -16.51 -7.99 4.69
N LEU A 167 -15.43 -7.41 4.21
CA LEU A 167 -14.21 -8.13 3.84
C LEU A 167 -13.07 -7.90 4.83
N PHE A 168 -12.49 -9.00 5.32
CA PHE A 168 -11.19 -8.95 5.99
C PHE A 168 -10.32 -10.15 5.64
N CYS A 169 -9.29 -9.94 4.84
CA CYS A 169 -8.27 -10.95 4.53
C CYS A 169 -6.93 -10.51 5.10
N ALA A 170 -6.24 -11.40 5.81
CA ALA A 170 -4.97 -11.08 6.42
C ALA A 170 -3.95 -12.22 6.27
N ARG A 171 -2.68 -11.92 6.59
CA ARG A 171 -1.59 -12.88 6.72
C ARG A 171 -1.04 -12.77 8.13
N LEU A 172 -0.64 -13.89 8.72
CA LEU A 172 0.10 -13.88 9.96
C LEU A 172 1.61 -13.94 9.69
N TRP A 173 2.36 -13.34 10.61
CA TRP A 173 3.81 -13.30 10.60
C TRP A 173 4.38 -14.32 11.59
N SER A 174 5.20 -15.26 11.13
CA SER A 174 5.95 -16.11 12.06
C SER A 174 6.96 -15.28 12.85
N GLU A 175 7.12 -15.62 14.12
CA GLU A 175 8.27 -15.15 14.88
C GLU A 175 9.55 -15.82 14.35
N ASP A 176 10.67 -15.12 14.47
CA ASP A 176 11.95 -15.61 14.01
C ASP A 176 13.04 -15.20 15.01
N ILE A 177 13.86 -16.16 15.42
CA ILE A 177 14.94 -15.94 16.39
C ILE A 177 16.02 -14.97 15.88
N SER A 178 16.13 -14.83 14.56
CA SER A 178 17.07 -13.89 13.94
C SER A 178 16.60 -12.41 14.04
N LEU A 179 15.36 -12.18 14.44
CA LEU A 179 14.79 -10.85 14.54
C LEU A 179 14.96 -10.28 15.96
N THR A 180 14.92 -8.95 16.05
CA THR A 180 14.94 -8.28 17.35
C THR A 180 13.71 -8.66 18.20
N PRO A 181 13.80 -8.65 19.55
CA PRO A 181 12.67 -8.90 20.43
C PRO A 181 11.49 -7.95 20.15
N ASN A 182 11.76 -6.68 19.86
CA ASN A 182 10.74 -5.68 19.54
C ASN A 182 9.97 -6.03 18.29
N LEU A 183 10.66 -6.46 17.22
CA LEU A 183 10.00 -6.84 15.97
C LEU A 183 9.15 -8.11 16.12
N ASN A 184 9.59 -9.06 16.93
CA ASN A 184 8.77 -10.22 17.27
C ASN A 184 7.56 -9.86 18.14
N ALA A 185 7.70 -8.91 19.06
CA ALA A 185 6.57 -8.37 19.84
C ALA A 185 5.54 -7.66 18.94
N GLU A 186 6.00 -6.86 18.01
CA GLU A 186 5.13 -6.23 17.00
C GLU A 186 4.38 -7.26 16.14
N ARG A 187 5.07 -8.32 15.68
CA ARG A 187 4.43 -9.43 14.94
C ARG A 187 3.34 -10.12 15.77
N ARG A 188 3.59 -10.40 17.05
CA ARG A 188 2.58 -10.98 17.95
C ARG A 188 1.37 -10.07 18.10
N TYR A 189 1.59 -8.78 18.35
CA TYR A 189 0.52 -7.80 18.46
C TYR A 189 -0.36 -7.78 17.20
N ILE A 190 0.24 -7.65 16.02
CA ILE A 190 -0.46 -7.63 14.73
C ILE A 190 -1.23 -8.95 14.51
N ASN A 191 -0.62 -10.09 14.81
CA ASN A 191 -1.25 -11.39 14.63
C ASN A 191 -2.47 -11.56 15.54
N ASN A 192 -2.34 -11.21 16.82
CA ASN A 192 -3.44 -11.31 17.80
C ASN A 192 -4.61 -10.43 17.39
N MET A 193 -4.35 -9.17 17.03
CA MET A 193 -5.38 -8.25 16.54
C MET A 193 -6.13 -8.83 15.31
N ARG A 194 -5.41 -9.37 14.34
CA ARG A 194 -6.00 -9.97 13.12
C ARG A 194 -6.88 -11.18 13.43
N ILE A 195 -6.43 -12.06 14.31
CA ILE A 195 -7.17 -13.26 14.74
C ILE A 195 -8.44 -12.86 15.46
N GLU A 196 -8.34 -11.92 16.39
CA GLU A 196 -9.47 -11.45 17.18
C GLU A 196 -10.53 -10.77 16.33
N ILE A 197 -10.15 -9.85 15.45
CA ILE A 197 -11.06 -9.20 14.49
C ILE A 197 -11.79 -10.26 13.65
N LEU A 198 -11.07 -11.26 13.11
CA LEU A 198 -11.66 -12.30 12.29
C LEU A 198 -12.70 -13.12 13.06
N ARG A 199 -12.41 -13.49 14.30
CA ARG A 199 -13.35 -14.23 15.14
C ARG A 199 -14.58 -13.41 15.47
N CYS A 200 -14.40 -12.15 15.82
CA CYS A 200 -15.51 -11.23 16.08
C CYS A 200 -16.40 -11.03 14.84
N LEU A 201 -15.82 -10.78 13.67
CA LEU A 201 -16.60 -10.56 12.45
C LEU A 201 -17.31 -11.83 11.97
N LYS A 202 -16.71 -13.01 12.12
CA LYS A 202 -17.34 -14.29 11.80
C LYS A 202 -18.57 -14.59 12.67
N SER A 203 -18.63 -14.07 13.89
CA SER A 203 -19.73 -14.27 14.83
C SER A 203 -20.89 -13.29 14.65
N MET A 204 -20.78 -12.32 13.73
CA MET A 204 -21.82 -11.31 13.48
C MET A 204 -22.87 -11.82 12.48
N PRO A 205 -24.11 -12.14 12.90
CA PRO A 205 -25.15 -12.63 11.98
C PRO A 205 -25.73 -11.54 11.07
N GLU A 206 -25.54 -10.26 11.43
CA GLU A 206 -26.10 -9.11 10.71
C GLU A 206 -25.31 -8.73 9.46
N ILE A 207 -24.16 -9.36 9.20
CA ILE A 207 -23.32 -9.08 8.02
C ILE A 207 -23.08 -10.34 7.19
N HIS A 208 -22.87 -10.15 5.89
CA HIS A 208 -22.27 -11.19 5.06
C HIS A 208 -20.75 -11.06 5.13
N PHE A 209 -20.15 -11.81 6.08
CA PHE A 209 -18.69 -11.77 6.26
C PHE A 209 -17.96 -12.62 5.22
N VAL A 210 -16.96 -12.04 4.58
CA VAL A 210 -16.03 -12.69 3.64
C VAL A 210 -14.60 -12.44 4.11
N GLY A 211 -13.84 -13.49 4.39
CA GLY A 211 -12.46 -13.28 4.79
C GLY A 211 -11.87 -14.42 5.61
N GLY A 212 -10.60 -14.21 5.98
CA GLY A 212 -9.81 -15.16 6.76
C GLY A 212 -8.32 -14.92 6.58
N LEU A 213 -7.54 -15.92 6.95
CA LEU A 213 -6.08 -15.89 6.95
C LEU A 213 -5.50 -16.64 5.75
N SER A 214 -4.38 -16.13 5.23
CA SER A 214 -3.57 -16.87 4.27
C SER A 214 -2.99 -18.12 4.93
N ASP A 215 -3.00 -19.23 4.20
CA ASP A 215 -2.39 -20.47 4.65
C ASP A 215 -0.86 -20.38 4.66
N ASN A 216 -0.27 -20.66 5.79
CA ASN A 216 1.17 -20.85 5.99
C ASN A 216 1.40 -21.71 7.24
N PRO A 217 2.63 -22.27 7.45
CA PRO A 217 2.90 -23.15 8.59
C PRO A 217 2.55 -22.54 9.94
N TYR A 218 2.82 -21.26 10.16
CA TYR A 218 2.50 -20.58 11.43
C TYR A 218 0.99 -20.43 11.62
N THR A 219 0.25 -20.03 10.58
CA THR A 219 -1.22 -19.91 10.64
C THR A 219 -1.89 -21.24 10.96
N ARG A 220 -1.38 -22.35 10.38
CA ARG A 220 -1.89 -23.70 10.66
C ARG A 220 -1.75 -24.10 12.12
N THR A 221 -0.73 -23.58 12.81
CA THR A 221 -0.48 -23.86 14.23
C THR A 221 -1.36 -23.02 15.16
N VAL A 222 -1.53 -21.70 14.85
CA VAL A 222 -2.14 -20.76 15.80
C VAL A 222 -3.62 -20.46 15.55
N ALA A 223 -4.10 -20.58 14.31
CA ALA A 223 -5.47 -20.24 13.92
C ALA A 223 -5.94 -21.04 12.68
N PRO A 224 -5.91 -22.39 12.72
CA PRO A 224 -6.31 -23.23 11.56
C PRO A 224 -7.76 -23.03 11.15
N ASP A 225 -8.64 -22.68 12.09
CA ASP A 225 -10.07 -22.40 11.91
C ASP A 225 -10.38 -21.16 11.06
N LEU A 226 -9.37 -20.29 10.88
CA LEU A 226 -9.49 -19.04 10.15
C LEU A 226 -8.86 -19.06 8.75
N ILE A 227 -8.26 -20.18 8.35
CA ILE A 227 -7.58 -20.29 7.05
C ILE A 227 -8.60 -20.24 5.92
N LEU A 228 -8.31 -19.38 4.93
CA LEU A 228 -9.09 -19.31 3.70
C LEU A 228 -8.80 -20.51 2.80
N PRO A 229 -9.82 -21.06 2.14
CA PRO A 229 -9.62 -22.03 1.07
C PRO A 229 -8.66 -21.46 -0.01
N GLU A 230 -7.75 -22.30 -0.51
CA GLU A 230 -6.73 -21.91 -1.50
C GLU A 230 -7.33 -21.18 -2.72
N LYS A 231 -8.49 -21.64 -3.21
CA LYS A 231 -9.22 -21.00 -4.32
C LYS A 231 -9.63 -19.55 -4.08
N LEU A 232 -9.63 -19.09 -2.83
CA LEU A 232 -9.97 -17.70 -2.47
C LEU A 232 -8.75 -16.82 -2.27
N VAL A 233 -7.52 -17.38 -2.31
CA VAL A 233 -6.29 -16.68 -1.99
C VAL A 233 -5.63 -16.07 -3.24
N ASP A 234 -6.00 -16.53 -4.45
CA ASP A 234 -5.46 -15.97 -5.67
C ASP A 234 -5.83 -14.49 -5.85
N ARG A 235 -4.94 -13.73 -6.47
CA ARG A 235 -5.07 -12.27 -6.60
C ARG A 235 -6.34 -11.81 -7.29
N ARG A 236 -6.80 -12.54 -8.31
CA ARG A 236 -8.01 -12.17 -9.09
C ARG A 236 -9.27 -12.41 -8.27
N THR A 237 -9.34 -13.54 -7.58
CA THR A 237 -10.46 -13.85 -6.68
C THR A 237 -10.51 -12.87 -5.53
N TYR A 238 -9.37 -12.54 -4.92
CA TYR A 238 -9.29 -11.50 -3.90
C TYR A 238 -9.84 -10.14 -4.39
N LEU A 239 -9.46 -9.68 -5.58
CA LEU A 239 -9.98 -8.42 -6.13
C LEU A 239 -11.49 -8.48 -6.40
N LYS A 240 -12.03 -9.65 -6.82
CA LYS A 240 -13.47 -9.83 -6.92
C LYS A 240 -14.14 -9.74 -5.54
N MET A 241 -13.54 -10.31 -4.50
CA MET A 241 -14.05 -10.14 -3.13
C MET A 241 -14.04 -8.67 -2.70
N VAL A 242 -12.97 -7.92 -2.98
CA VAL A 242 -12.92 -6.47 -2.74
C VAL A 242 -14.07 -5.76 -3.46
N HIS A 243 -14.26 -6.03 -4.76
CA HIS A 243 -15.29 -5.38 -5.56
C HIS A 243 -16.72 -5.69 -5.06
N ASN A 244 -16.95 -6.91 -4.59
CA ASN A 244 -18.27 -7.35 -4.11
C ASN A 244 -18.55 -6.94 -2.65
N SER A 245 -17.56 -6.40 -1.93
CA SER A 245 -17.73 -5.99 -0.54
C SER A 245 -18.15 -4.53 -0.43
N ASP A 246 -18.90 -4.22 0.63
CA ASP A 246 -19.34 -2.86 0.94
C ASP A 246 -18.37 -2.18 1.90
N ILE A 247 -17.90 -2.92 2.91
CA ILE A 247 -16.97 -2.49 3.94
C ILE A 247 -15.72 -3.37 3.85
N CYS A 248 -14.55 -2.75 3.86
CA CYS A 248 -13.27 -3.44 3.87
C CYS A 248 -12.48 -3.09 5.13
N ILE A 249 -11.95 -4.12 5.80
CA ILE A 249 -11.18 -3.94 7.03
C ILE A 249 -9.70 -3.89 6.68
N GLY A 250 -9.02 -2.84 7.14
CA GLY A 250 -7.57 -2.70 7.08
C GLY A 250 -6.91 -2.94 8.42
N SER A 251 -5.75 -3.55 8.41
CA SER A 251 -4.91 -3.72 9.59
C SER A 251 -3.51 -3.18 9.34
N MET A 252 -2.86 -2.77 10.41
CA MET A 252 -1.49 -2.29 10.41
C MET A 252 -0.52 -3.33 9.84
N GLY A 253 0.49 -2.87 9.11
CA GLY A 253 1.65 -3.65 8.69
C GLY A 253 2.79 -3.53 9.68
N LEU A 254 3.93 -4.17 9.41
CA LEU A 254 5.15 -4.01 10.19
C LEU A 254 5.61 -2.54 10.17
N HIS A 255 6.24 -2.11 11.25
CA HIS A 255 6.71 -0.73 11.46
C HIS A 255 5.57 0.30 11.38
N GLU A 256 4.39 -0.08 11.88
CA GLU A 256 3.17 0.74 11.87
C GLU A 256 2.73 1.14 10.44
N SER A 257 3.23 0.44 9.42
CA SER A 257 3.01 0.84 8.03
C SER A 257 1.55 0.64 7.59
N ILE A 258 1.12 1.51 6.67
CA ILE A 258 -0.18 1.38 6.02
C ILE A 258 -0.12 0.23 5.02
N GLY A 259 -0.97 -0.77 5.21
CA GLY A 259 -1.01 -1.94 4.35
C GLY A 259 -1.43 -1.61 2.91
N TRP A 260 -0.91 -2.36 1.92
CA TRP A 260 -1.29 -2.21 0.50
C TRP A 260 -2.80 -2.31 0.28
N LYS A 261 -3.48 -3.16 1.05
CA LYS A 261 -4.92 -3.37 0.93
C LYS A 261 -5.72 -2.09 1.15
N THR A 262 -5.29 -1.21 2.04
CA THR A 262 -5.97 0.08 2.26
C THR A 262 -5.95 0.92 0.98
N GLY A 263 -4.83 0.98 0.27
CA GLY A 263 -4.75 1.65 -1.04
C GLY A 263 -5.66 1.02 -2.10
N GLU A 264 -5.78 -0.31 -2.12
CA GLU A 264 -6.69 -1.05 -3.00
C GLU A 264 -8.16 -0.77 -2.67
N TYR A 265 -8.50 -0.67 -1.39
CA TYR A 265 -9.86 -0.36 -0.95
C TYR A 265 -10.27 1.07 -1.33
N VAL A 266 -9.33 2.02 -1.22
CA VAL A 266 -9.54 3.40 -1.68
C VAL A 266 -9.75 3.43 -3.20
N ALA A 267 -8.93 2.73 -3.99
CA ALA A 267 -9.10 2.61 -5.44
C ALA A 267 -10.44 1.98 -5.83
N ALA A 268 -10.92 1.01 -5.04
CA ALA A 268 -12.22 0.35 -5.22
C ALA A 268 -13.39 1.11 -4.58
N SER A 269 -13.19 2.33 -4.07
CA SER A 269 -14.22 3.17 -3.45
C SER A 269 -15.02 2.45 -2.36
N LYS A 270 -14.32 1.78 -1.44
CA LYS A 270 -14.96 1.05 -0.33
C LYS A 270 -15.18 1.94 0.88
N ALA A 271 -16.17 1.61 1.71
CA ALA A 271 -16.16 2.08 3.08
C ALA A 271 -15.07 1.31 3.83
N ILE A 272 -14.28 2.01 4.64
CA ILE A 272 -13.07 1.45 5.24
C ILE A 272 -13.15 1.57 6.76
N VAL A 273 -12.90 0.44 7.44
CA VAL A 273 -12.64 0.40 8.88
C VAL A 273 -11.20 -0.08 9.03
N ASN A 274 -10.33 0.73 9.62
CA ASN A 274 -8.89 0.47 9.64
C ASN A 274 -8.30 0.70 11.02
N GLU A 275 -7.28 -0.07 11.42
CA GLU A 275 -6.46 0.34 12.55
C GLU A 275 -5.99 1.77 12.34
N LYS A 276 -5.93 2.59 13.39
CA LYS A 276 -5.53 3.99 13.27
C LYS A 276 -4.24 4.13 12.48
N LEU A 277 -4.20 5.13 11.61
CA LEU A 277 -3.03 5.38 10.77
C LEU A 277 -1.99 6.19 11.54
N HIS A 278 -0.76 5.69 11.60
CA HIS A 278 0.39 6.34 12.26
C HIS A 278 1.17 7.25 11.32
N TYR A 279 0.93 7.16 10.01
CA TYR A 279 1.61 7.95 8.99
C TYR A 279 0.65 8.88 8.26
N GLN A 280 1.13 10.06 7.97
CA GLN A 280 0.39 11.10 7.27
C GLN A 280 0.31 10.81 5.77
N LEU A 281 -0.84 11.05 5.20
CA LEU A 281 -1.11 10.89 3.78
C LEU A 281 -1.24 12.25 3.10
N PRO A 282 -0.89 12.36 1.80
CA PRO A 282 -1.06 13.61 1.06
C PRO A 282 -2.54 13.96 0.90
N GLY A 283 -2.82 15.26 0.79
CA GLY A 283 -4.19 15.74 0.66
C GLY A 283 -4.94 15.71 1.98
N ASN A 284 -6.24 15.53 1.92
CA ASN A 284 -7.13 15.58 3.09
C ASN A 284 -7.73 14.21 3.39
N TYR A 285 -6.89 13.19 3.60
CA TYR A 285 -7.36 11.87 4.03
C TYR A 285 -7.57 11.87 5.54
N GLN A 286 -8.83 11.73 5.99
CA GLN A 286 -9.20 11.94 7.39
C GLN A 286 -10.03 10.79 7.94
N GLU A 287 -9.80 10.47 9.21
CA GLU A 287 -10.68 9.63 10.02
C GLU A 287 -12.07 10.26 10.12
N GLY A 288 -13.11 9.43 10.20
CA GLY A 288 -14.52 9.86 10.18
C GLY A 288 -15.07 10.14 8.78
N THR A 289 -14.23 10.54 7.82
CA THR A 289 -14.62 10.84 6.43
C THR A 289 -14.28 9.70 5.49
N HIS A 290 -13.02 9.26 5.49
CA HIS A 290 -12.49 8.27 4.55
C HIS A 290 -12.39 6.87 5.15
N TYR A 291 -12.25 6.80 6.47
CA TYR A 291 -12.25 5.54 7.23
C TYR A 291 -12.74 5.78 8.66
N LEU A 292 -13.17 4.72 9.34
CA LEU A 292 -13.34 4.71 10.79
C LEU A 292 -12.16 4.00 11.42
N GLY A 293 -11.50 4.67 12.37
CA GLY A 293 -10.34 4.17 13.07
C GLY A 293 -10.71 3.23 14.23
N PHE A 294 -9.83 2.25 14.52
CA PHE A 294 -9.93 1.42 15.71
C PHE A 294 -8.55 1.08 16.28
N ASP A 295 -8.52 0.80 17.57
CA ASP A 295 -7.34 0.35 18.33
C ASP A 295 -7.55 -1.05 18.92
N THR A 296 -8.79 -1.57 18.94
CA THR A 296 -9.12 -2.92 19.43
C THR A 296 -10.14 -3.60 18.51
N ALA A 297 -10.24 -4.93 18.60
CA ALA A 297 -11.19 -5.70 17.82
C ALA A 297 -12.65 -5.31 18.10
N GLU A 298 -12.98 -4.99 19.35
CA GLU A 298 -14.33 -4.52 19.73
C GLU A 298 -14.63 -3.14 19.10
N GLN A 299 -13.64 -2.25 19.02
CA GLN A 299 -13.81 -0.97 18.31
C GLN A 299 -14.02 -1.20 16.83
N CYS A 300 -13.31 -2.14 16.20
CA CYS A 300 -13.54 -2.54 14.82
C CYS A 300 -14.99 -2.99 14.60
N VAL A 301 -15.51 -3.89 15.45
CA VAL A 301 -16.90 -4.35 15.40
C VAL A 301 -17.89 -3.20 15.56
N ARG A 302 -17.64 -2.29 16.50
CA ARG A 302 -18.49 -1.10 16.69
C ARG A 302 -18.52 -0.21 15.45
N ALA A 303 -17.36 0.02 14.83
CA ALA A 303 -17.26 0.80 13.59
C ALA A 303 -18.00 0.13 12.42
N VAL A 304 -17.92 -1.20 12.29
CA VAL A 304 -18.71 -1.95 11.30
C VAL A 304 -20.21 -1.79 11.58
N LYS A 305 -20.66 -1.96 12.83
CA LYS A 305 -22.06 -1.78 13.23
C LYS A 305 -22.56 -0.37 12.98
N GLU A 306 -21.76 0.63 13.22
CA GLU A 306 -22.07 2.03 12.93
C GLU A 306 -22.35 2.25 11.43
N LEU A 307 -21.53 1.67 10.55
CA LEU A 307 -21.70 1.80 9.11
C LEU A 307 -22.92 1.03 8.59
N ILE A 308 -23.16 -0.20 9.04
CA ILE A 308 -24.32 -0.98 8.57
C ILE A 308 -25.65 -0.41 9.07
N ASN A 309 -25.65 0.23 10.24
CA ASN A 309 -26.83 0.91 10.80
C ASN A 309 -27.06 2.30 10.19
N ASN A 310 -26.11 2.83 9.40
CA ASN A 310 -26.24 4.10 8.71
C ASN A 310 -25.77 3.99 7.24
N PRO A 311 -26.62 3.47 6.34
CA PRO A 311 -26.30 3.30 4.92
C PRO A 311 -25.86 4.59 4.22
N HIS A 312 -26.41 5.74 4.61
CA HIS A 312 -26.00 7.02 4.05
C HIS A 312 -24.57 7.41 4.46
N LYS A 313 -24.18 7.17 5.73
CA LYS A 313 -22.79 7.39 6.18
C LYS A 313 -21.84 6.48 5.44
N LEU A 314 -22.17 5.19 5.32
CA LEU A 314 -21.40 4.21 4.56
C LEU A 314 -21.20 4.68 3.11
N TYR A 315 -22.27 5.11 2.44
CA TYR A 315 -22.18 5.59 1.06
C TYR A 315 -21.36 6.89 0.93
N LYS A 316 -21.52 7.84 1.85
CA LYS A 316 -20.71 9.07 1.88
C LYS A 316 -19.21 8.74 1.99
N MET A 317 -18.84 7.76 2.80
CA MET A 317 -17.44 7.32 2.92
C MET A 317 -16.94 6.69 1.61
N LYS A 318 -17.74 5.87 0.93
CA LYS A 318 -17.42 5.34 -0.41
C LYS A 318 -17.18 6.48 -1.41
N CYS A 319 -18.03 7.50 -1.42
CA CYS A 319 -17.88 8.68 -2.28
C CYS A 319 -16.62 9.48 -1.94
N ALA A 320 -16.34 9.70 -0.65
CA ALA A 320 -15.13 10.40 -0.21
C ALA A 320 -13.86 9.68 -0.65
N ASN A 321 -13.81 8.34 -0.54
CA ASN A 321 -12.69 7.54 -1.01
C ASN A 321 -12.54 7.59 -2.53
N TYR A 322 -13.63 7.59 -3.29
CA TYR A 322 -13.62 7.77 -4.74
C TYR A 322 -13.02 9.12 -5.15
N GLU A 323 -13.51 10.21 -4.55
CA GLU A 323 -13.00 11.56 -4.81
C GLU A 323 -11.53 11.69 -4.40
N TYR A 324 -11.14 11.15 -3.24
CA TYR A 324 -9.75 11.14 -2.80
C TYR A 324 -8.87 10.38 -3.79
N TYR A 325 -9.31 9.22 -4.28
CA TYR A 325 -8.57 8.43 -5.27
C TYR A 325 -8.34 9.21 -6.57
N LEU A 326 -9.39 9.83 -7.10
CA LEU A 326 -9.30 10.60 -8.34
C LEU A 326 -8.39 11.83 -8.20
N HIS A 327 -8.43 12.50 -7.05
CA HIS A 327 -7.74 13.77 -6.85
C HIS A 327 -6.34 13.63 -6.24
N SER A 328 -6.10 12.64 -5.40
CA SER A 328 -4.86 12.53 -4.63
C SER A 328 -4.03 11.28 -4.97
N ALA A 329 -4.65 10.12 -5.16
CA ALA A 329 -3.93 8.90 -5.45
C ALA A 329 -3.61 8.75 -6.95
N TYR A 330 -4.58 8.99 -7.82
CA TYR A 330 -4.41 8.86 -9.27
C TYR A 330 -3.95 10.17 -9.92
N GLY A 331 -4.57 11.29 -9.55
CA GLY A 331 -4.16 12.63 -9.96
C GLY A 331 -2.92 13.15 -9.23
N GLY A 332 -2.58 12.57 -8.07
CA GLY A 332 -1.40 12.93 -7.29
C GLY A 332 -0.12 12.66 -8.06
N LEU A 333 0.07 11.47 -8.63
CA LEU A 333 1.22 11.16 -9.49
C LEU A 333 1.28 12.09 -10.71
N GLN A 334 0.14 12.39 -11.33
CA GLN A 334 0.08 13.34 -12.44
C GLN A 334 0.30 14.78 -11.98
N ARG A 335 -0.27 15.19 -10.82
CA ARG A 335 -0.15 16.56 -10.30
C ARG A 335 1.18 16.80 -9.60
N HIS A 336 1.79 15.82 -8.94
CA HIS A 336 3.12 15.98 -8.38
C HIS A 336 4.12 16.29 -9.48
N LEU A 337 4.12 15.58 -10.58
CA LEU A 337 4.99 15.89 -11.72
C LEU A 337 4.60 17.18 -12.44
N VAL A 338 3.31 17.52 -12.56
CA VAL A 338 2.84 18.78 -13.16
C VAL A 338 3.02 19.97 -12.22
N ARG A 339 2.74 19.88 -10.92
CA ARG A 339 3.05 20.95 -9.96
C ARG A 339 4.53 21.24 -9.86
N TRP A 340 5.40 20.22 -10.00
CA TRP A 340 6.83 20.42 -10.05
C TRP A 340 7.29 21.08 -11.35
N SER A 341 6.63 20.81 -12.48
CA SER A 341 6.88 21.56 -13.70
C SER A 341 6.52 23.03 -13.59
N THR A 342 5.55 23.39 -12.73
CA THR A 342 5.10 24.77 -12.52
C THR A 342 5.73 25.47 -11.30
N ALA A 343 6.09 24.74 -10.23
CA ALA A 343 6.75 25.29 -9.06
C ALA A 343 8.27 25.46 -9.21
N ALA A 344 8.90 24.71 -10.11
CA ALA A 344 10.30 24.90 -10.49
C ALA A 344 10.50 26.06 -11.49
N VAL A 345 9.44 26.79 -11.83
CA VAL A 345 9.45 27.99 -12.70
C VAL A 345 9.27 29.29 -11.86
N ARG A 346 9.18 29.19 -10.53
CA ARG A 346 9.23 30.36 -9.64
C ARG A 346 10.48 30.37 -8.79
#